data_14cc41fb566da046c2df57b09d092e55
#
_entry.id   14cc41fb566da046c2df57b09d092e55
#
_cell.length_a   1.000
_cell.length_b   1.000
_cell.length_c   1.000
_cell.angle_alpha   90.00
_cell.angle_beta   90.00
_cell.angle_gamma   90.00
#
_symmetry.space_group_name_H-M   'P 1'
#
loop_
_entity.id
_entity.type
_entity.pdbx_description
1 polymer ?
#
loop_
_entity_poly.entity_id
_entity_poly.type
_entity_poly.pdbx_seq_one_letter_code
_entity_poly.pdbx_strand_id
1 'polypeptide(L)'
;MKTLLEGKNGIIFGALNSESIAWKVAEHCHASGAKIVLTNAPMAMRLGEINSLADAIDAPVIPADATSLEDLQNLLEKSLEHFNGKVDFILHSIGMSVNVRKNRPYTDLNYDFLNKGWDVSAVSFHKLLQTAYKMDAINGWGSVLGLTYMAAQR
;
A
#
# COMPACT_ATOMS: atom_id res chain seq x y z
N MET A 1 -20.51 -21.73 -1.70
CA MET A 1 -20.78 -20.63 -0.73
C MET A 1 -19.94 -19.45 -1.19
N LYS A 2 -20.52 -18.24 -1.37
CA LYS A 2 -19.72 -17.06 -1.72
C LYS A 2 -18.78 -16.72 -0.58
N THR A 3 -17.52 -16.48 -0.88
CA THR A 3 -16.54 -15.99 0.09
C THR A 3 -16.75 -14.50 0.35
N LEU A 4 -16.25 -13.98 1.48
CA LEU A 4 -16.54 -12.62 1.95
C LEU A 4 -16.17 -11.52 0.92
N LEU A 5 -15.08 -11.71 0.18
CA LEU A 5 -14.54 -10.74 -0.77
C LEU A 5 -14.65 -11.21 -2.24
N GLU A 6 -15.53 -12.16 -2.52
CA GLU A 6 -15.73 -12.66 -3.89
C GLU A 6 -16.18 -11.52 -4.83
N GLY A 7 -15.42 -11.34 -5.91
CA GLY A 7 -15.65 -10.27 -6.88
C GLY A 7 -15.20 -8.88 -6.45
N LYS A 8 -14.47 -8.77 -5.33
CA LYS A 8 -13.88 -7.52 -4.85
C LYS A 8 -12.46 -7.33 -5.38
N ASN A 9 -12.12 -6.08 -5.69
CA ASN A 9 -10.83 -5.67 -6.23
C ASN A 9 -10.07 -4.86 -5.19
N GLY A 10 -8.84 -5.26 -4.87
CA GLY A 10 -8.03 -4.60 -3.84
C GLY A 10 -6.63 -4.24 -4.28
N ILE A 11 -6.12 -3.10 -3.80
CA ILE A 11 -4.72 -2.72 -3.95
C ILE A 11 -4.06 -2.76 -2.57
N ILE A 12 -2.93 -3.44 -2.46
CA ILE A 12 -2.21 -3.60 -1.19
C ILE A 12 -0.79 -3.06 -1.32
N PHE A 13 -0.51 -2.00 -0.56
CA PHE A 13 0.80 -1.38 -0.43
C PHE A 13 1.59 -1.99 0.71
N GLY A 14 2.89 -2.19 0.50
CA GLY A 14 3.85 -2.42 1.57
C GLY A 14 4.12 -3.88 1.90
N ALA A 15 3.64 -4.84 1.11
CA ALA A 15 4.06 -6.23 1.24
C ALA A 15 5.56 -6.33 0.86
N LEU A 16 6.40 -6.72 1.82
CA LEU A 16 7.85 -6.83 1.63
C LEU A 16 8.31 -8.29 1.71
N ASN A 17 7.92 -8.98 2.76
CA ASN A 17 8.24 -10.38 3.05
C ASN A 17 7.10 -10.99 3.87
N SER A 18 7.21 -12.29 4.19
CA SER A 18 6.20 -13.05 4.94
C SER A 18 5.90 -12.53 6.35
N GLU A 19 6.76 -11.68 6.92
CA GLU A 19 6.56 -11.04 8.23
C GLU A 19 5.76 -9.73 8.13
N SER A 20 5.56 -9.19 6.92
CA SER A 20 4.82 -7.93 6.75
C SER A 20 3.32 -8.13 7.01
N ILE A 21 2.70 -7.17 7.69
CA ILE A 21 1.23 -7.15 7.87
C ILE A 21 0.53 -7.16 6.51
N ALA A 22 1.00 -6.34 5.56
CA ALA A 22 0.44 -6.28 4.22
C ALA A 22 0.46 -7.62 3.48
N TRP A 23 1.52 -8.43 3.69
CA TRP A 23 1.60 -9.78 3.13
C TRP A 23 0.48 -10.68 3.65
N LYS A 24 0.27 -10.70 4.96
CA LYS A 24 -0.79 -11.51 5.58
C LYS A 24 -2.18 -11.04 5.17
N VAL A 25 -2.38 -9.73 5.05
CA VAL A 25 -3.65 -9.18 4.54
C VAL A 25 -3.90 -9.62 3.10
N ALA A 26 -2.88 -9.57 2.22
CA ALA A 26 -3.02 -10.02 0.84
C ALA A 26 -3.41 -11.51 0.74
N GLU A 27 -2.73 -12.39 1.50
CA GLU A 27 -3.06 -13.82 1.57
C GLU A 27 -4.52 -14.03 2.01
N HIS A 28 -4.95 -13.36 3.08
CA HIS A 28 -6.32 -13.51 3.60
C HIS A 28 -7.38 -12.93 2.66
N CYS A 29 -7.11 -11.79 2.02
CA CYS A 29 -8.04 -11.20 1.04
C CYS A 29 -8.19 -12.11 -0.18
N HIS A 30 -7.07 -12.65 -0.71
CA HIS A 30 -7.10 -13.61 -1.80
C HIS A 30 -7.89 -14.89 -1.43
N ALA A 31 -7.59 -15.49 -0.27
CA ALA A 31 -8.31 -16.66 0.24
C ALA A 31 -9.81 -16.38 0.46
N SER A 32 -10.19 -15.12 0.66
CA SER A 32 -11.58 -14.66 0.77
C SER A 32 -12.22 -14.30 -0.59
N GLY A 33 -11.53 -14.56 -1.71
CA GLY A 33 -12.07 -14.43 -3.07
C GLY A 33 -11.82 -13.08 -3.73
N ALA A 34 -11.00 -12.19 -3.15
CA ALA A 34 -10.64 -10.92 -3.78
C ALA A 34 -9.61 -11.10 -4.89
N LYS A 35 -9.69 -10.24 -5.92
CA LYS A 35 -8.58 -10.00 -6.85
C LYS A 35 -7.69 -8.92 -6.26
N ILE A 36 -6.37 -9.13 -6.31
CA ILE A 36 -5.39 -8.26 -5.65
C ILE A 36 -4.39 -7.71 -6.68
N VAL A 37 -4.04 -6.45 -6.52
CA VAL A 37 -2.83 -5.83 -7.07
C VAL A 37 -1.88 -5.54 -5.90
N LEU A 38 -0.64 -5.97 -6.02
CA LEU A 38 0.41 -5.68 -5.05
C LEU A 38 1.25 -4.51 -5.52
N THR A 39 1.67 -3.66 -4.59
CA THR A 39 2.56 -2.54 -4.89
C THR A 39 3.53 -2.26 -3.75
N ASN A 40 4.71 -1.80 -4.11
CA ASN A 40 5.71 -1.28 -3.19
C ASN A 40 6.64 -0.32 -3.95
N ALA A 41 7.42 0.48 -3.22
CA ALA A 41 8.42 1.34 -3.83
C ALA A 41 9.46 0.51 -4.61
N PRO A 42 9.94 0.97 -5.79
CA PRO A 42 10.87 0.21 -6.61
C PRO A 42 12.13 -0.26 -5.86
N MET A 43 12.61 0.52 -4.90
CA MET A 43 13.75 0.14 -4.06
C MET A 43 13.40 -1.01 -3.09
N ALA A 44 12.23 -0.98 -2.49
CA ALA A 44 11.78 -2.03 -1.58
C ALA A 44 11.59 -3.38 -2.31
N MET A 45 11.17 -3.33 -3.56
CA MET A 45 11.00 -4.53 -4.39
C MET A 45 12.31 -5.27 -4.67
N ARG A 46 13.44 -4.55 -4.70
CA ARG A 46 14.76 -5.17 -4.90
C ARG A 46 15.26 -5.92 -3.66
N LEU A 47 14.72 -5.59 -2.50
CA LEU A 47 15.16 -6.11 -1.20
C LEU A 47 14.18 -7.11 -0.61
N GLY A 48 12.99 -7.23 -1.20
CA GLY A 48 11.90 -8.02 -0.66
C GLY A 48 11.54 -9.24 -1.52
N GLU A 49 10.57 -9.98 -1.02
CA GLU A 49 10.08 -11.23 -1.61
C GLU A 49 8.69 -11.07 -2.23
N ILE A 50 8.28 -9.83 -2.56
CA ILE A 50 6.93 -9.53 -3.05
C ILE A 50 6.51 -10.36 -4.27
N ASN A 51 7.46 -10.73 -5.13
CA ASN A 51 7.19 -11.56 -6.31
C ASN A 51 6.76 -12.99 -5.89
N SER A 52 7.33 -13.54 -4.82
CA SER A 52 6.91 -14.85 -4.30
C SER A 52 5.46 -14.83 -3.80
N LEU A 53 5.03 -13.72 -3.19
CA LEU A 53 3.63 -13.53 -2.81
C LEU A 53 2.75 -13.39 -4.05
N ALA A 54 3.17 -12.59 -5.01
CA ALA A 54 2.46 -12.36 -6.26
C ALA A 54 2.17 -13.68 -6.98
N ASP A 55 3.19 -14.52 -7.10
CA ASP A 55 3.07 -15.85 -7.72
C ASP A 55 2.11 -16.76 -6.92
N ALA A 56 2.16 -16.69 -5.58
CA ALA A 56 1.32 -17.54 -4.72
C ALA A 56 -0.17 -17.18 -4.76
N ILE A 57 -0.50 -15.92 -5.04
CA ILE A 57 -1.89 -15.43 -5.06
C ILE A 57 -2.35 -14.97 -6.46
N ASP A 58 -1.59 -15.29 -7.49
CA ASP A 58 -1.86 -14.90 -8.90
C ASP A 58 -2.18 -13.40 -9.04
N ALA A 59 -1.34 -12.56 -8.45
CA ALA A 59 -1.54 -11.11 -8.40
C ALA A 59 -0.43 -10.38 -9.17
N PRO A 60 -0.74 -9.35 -9.98
CA PRO A 60 0.29 -8.51 -10.57
C PRO A 60 0.96 -7.65 -9.52
N VAL A 61 2.24 -7.37 -9.75
CA VAL A 61 3.01 -6.37 -8.98
C VAL A 61 3.21 -5.14 -9.85
N ILE A 62 2.67 -4.01 -9.41
CA ILE A 62 2.82 -2.72 -10.08
C ILE A 62 3.66 -1.81 -9.18
N PRO A 63 4.93 -1.53 -9.52
CA PRO A 63 5.77 -0.67 -8.71
C PRO A 63 5.22 0.75 -8.61
N ALA A 64 5.23 1.33 -7.41
CA ALA A 64 4.89 2.73 -7.20
C ALA A 64 5.58 3.30 -5.95
N ASP A 65 6.19 4.46 -6.09
CA ASP A 65 6.56 5.29 -4.95
C ASP A 65 5.33 6.08 -4.49
N ALA A 66 4.82 5.77 -3.31
CA ALA A 66 3.61 6.41 -2.77
C ALA A 66 3.77 7.92 -2.52
N THR A 67 4.99 8.46 -2.59
CA THR A 67 5.24 9.91 -2.51
C THR A 67 5.16 10.62 -3.86
N SER A 68 5.14 9.87 -4.97
CA SER A 68 5.04 10.36 -6.35
C SER A 68 3.60 10.31 -6.85
N LEU A 69 3.05 11.46 -7.23
CA LEU A 69 1.69 11.53 -7.80
C LEU A 69 1.61 10.81 -9.16
N GLU A 70 2.69 10.87 -9.95
CA GLU A 70 2.77 10.19 -11.25
C GLU A 70 2.74 8.66 -11.08
N ASP A 71 3.53 8.13 -10.12
CA ASP A 71 3.54 6.70 -9.84
C ASP A 71 2.18 6.22 -9.33
N LEU A 72 1.52 7.01 -8.46
CA LEU A 72 0.19 6.69 -7.95
C LEU A 72 -0.86 6.69 -9.06
N GLN A 73 -0.78 7.65 -9.99
CA GLN A 73 -1.67 7.69 -11.15
C GLN A 73 -1.47 6.45 -12.03
N ASN A 74 -0.22 6.13 -12.40
CA ASN A 74 0.11 4.95 -13.20
C ASN A 74 -0.31 3.64 -12.51
N LEU A 75 -0.12 3.53 -11.19
CA LEU A 75 -0.59 2.38 -10.41
C LEU A 75 -2.10 2.21 -10.52
N LEU A 76 -2.86 3.29 -10.32
CA LEU A 76 -4.32 3.25 -10.38
C LEU A 76 -4.81 2.93 -11.78
N GLU A 77 -4.27 3.56 -12.82
CA GLU A 77 -4.62 3.29 -14.23
C GLU A 77 -4.45 1.80 -14.56
N LYS A 78 -3.28 1.23 -14.27
CA LYS A 78 -3.00 -0.19 -14.53
C LYS A 78 -3.85 -1.13 -13.66
N SER A 79 -4.17 -0.73 -12.44
CA SER A 79 -5.05 -1.52 -11.58
C SER A 79 -6.48 -1.55 -12.10
N LEU A 80 -7.03 -0.41 -12.54
CA LEU A 80 -8.36 -0.33 -13.14
C LEU A 80 -8.45 -1.17 -14.42
N GLU A 81 -7.40 -1.13 -15.26
CA GLU A 81 -7.29 -1.95 -16.46
C GLU A 81 -7.26 -3.45 -16.10
N HIS A 82 -6.39 -3.85 -15.17
CA HIS A 82 -6.27 -5.25 -14.73
C HIS A 82 -7.59 -5.81 -14.17
N PHE A 83 -8.28 -5.02 -13.34
CA PHE A 83 -9.55 -5.43 -12.75
C PHE A 83 -10.72 -5.36 -13.74
N ASN A 84 -10.55 -4.66 -14.85
CA ASN A 84 -11.64 -4.25 -15.74
C ASN A 84 -12.78 -3.58 -14.96
N GLY A 85 -12.44 -2.72 -14.03
CA GLY A 85 -13.37 -2.07 -13.12
C GLY A 85 -12.69 -1.27 -12.02
N LYS A 86 -13.50 -0.70 -11.12
CA LYS A 86 -13.02 0.11 -10.01
C LYS A 86 -12.49 -0.74 -8.86
N VAL A 87 -11.78 -0.08 -7.95
CA VAL A 87 -11.21 -0.66 -6.73
C VAL A 87 -12.24 -0.64 -5.61
N ASP A 88 -12.38 -1.74 -4.89
CA ASP A 88 -13.27 -1.84 -3.73
C ASP A 88 -12.54 -1.54 -2.42
N PHE A 89 -11.24 -1.84 -2.33
CA PHE A 89 -10.46 -1.51 -1.13
C PHE A 89 -8.99 -1.25 -1.43
N ILE A 90 -8.39 -0.40 -0.61
CA ILE A 90 -6.95 -0.12 -0.65
C ILE A 90 -6.40 -0.23 0.77
N LEU A 91 -5.29 -0.97 0.93
CA LEU A 91 -4.50 -0.98 2.15
C LEU A 91 -3.21 -0.18 1.95
N HIS A 92 -3.03 0.87 2.72
CA HIS A 92 -1.78 1.62 2.82
C HIS A 92 -1.02 1.16 4.08
N SER A 93 -0.09 0.24 3.87
CA SER A 93 0.76 -0.34 4.92
C SER A 93 2.21 0.12 4.73
N ILE A 94 2.41 1.44 4.77
CA ILE A 94 3.71 2.07 4.55
C ILE A 94 4.08 2.91 5.76
N GLY A 95 5.31 2.76 6.21
CA GLY A 95 5.89 3.59 7.24
C GLY A 95 7.40 3.60 7.18
N MET A 96 8.02 4.75 7.40
CA MET A 96 9.47 4.88 7.42
C MET A 96 9.90 5.98 8.39
N SER A 97 10.95 5.69 9.16
CA SER A 97 11.69 6.72 9.89
C SER A 97 13.19 6.57 9.61
N VAL A 98 13.74 7.52 8.88
CA VAL A 98 15.19 7.55 8.58
C VAL A 98 15.99 7.82 9.87
N ASN A 99 15.48 8.65 10.76
CA ASN A 99 16.14 8.91 12.05
C ASN A 99 16.30 7.61 12.86
N VAL A 100 15.23 6.80 12.96
CA VAL A 100 15.27 5.50 13.65
C VAL A 100 16.25 4.54 12.96
N ARG A 101 16.20 4.44 11.65
CA ARG A 101 17.10 3.56 10.89
C ARG A 101 18.57 3.93 11.04
N LYS A 102 18.87 5.20 11.31
CA LYS A 102 20.21 5.72 11.54
C LYS A 102 20.57 5.84 13.04
N ASN A 103 19.75 5.24 13.91
CA ASN A 103 19.94 5.24 15.37
C ASN A 103 20.14 6.65 15.97
N ARG A 104 19.47 7.66 15.41
CA ARG A 104 19.54 9.03 15.98
C ARG A 104 18.66 9.11 17.21
N PRO A 105 19.16 9.68 18.32
CA PRO A 105 18.34 9.88 19.52
C PRO A 105 17.29 10.95 19.28
N TYR A 106 16.19 10.90 20.05
CA TYR A 106 15.11 11.89 19.95
C TYR A 106 15.60 13.33 20.19
N THR A 107 16.62 13.50 21.00
CA THR A 107 17.23 14.79 21.33
C THR A 107 18.13 15.36 20.23
N ASP A 108 18.42 14.58 19.17
CA ASP A 108 19.27 15.00 18.04
C ASP A 108 18.67 14.50 16.71
N LEU A 109 17.41 14.83 16.45
CA LEU A 109 16.77 14.49 15.19
C LEU A 109 17.33 15.32 14.03
N ASN A 110 17.49 14.67 12.89
CA ASN A 110 17.68 15.37 11.62
C ASN A 110 16.29 15.68 11.04
N TYR A 111 16.00 16.96 10.83
CA TYR A 111 14.66 17.40 10.38
C TYR A 111 14.38 17.07 8.92
N ASP A 112 15.37 16.97 8.05
CA ASP A 112 15.16 16.51 6.67
C ASP A 112 14.73 15.05 6.66
N PHE A 113 15.31 14.23 7.54
CA PHE A 113 14.91 12.85 7.74
C PHE A 113 13.51 12.73 8.35
N LEU A 114 13.16 13.64 9.25
CA LEU A 114 11.82 13.73 9.82
C LEU A 114 10.79 14.05 8.73
N ASN A 115 11.04 15.09 7.93
CA ASN A 115 10.17 15.52 6.84
C ASN A 115 9.99 14.38 5.82
N LYS A 116 11.06 13.67 5.47
CA LYS A 116 10.97 12.51 4.60
C LYS A 116 10.13 11.39 5.21
N GLY A 117 10.27 11.15 6.52
CA GLY A 117 9.44 10.19 7.24
C GLY A 117 7.96 10.55 7.20
N TRP A 118 7.62 11.83 7.37
CA TRP A 118 6.26 12.35 7.27
C TRP A 118 5.69 12.17 5.87
N ASP A 119 6.46 12.51 4.83
CA ASP A 119 6.00 12.38 3.44
C ASP A 119 5.69 10.91 3.10
N VAL A 120 6.58 10.00 3.45
CA VAL A 120 6.40 8.56 3.18
C VAL A 120 5.31 7.93 4.03
N SER A 121 5.19 8.29 5.31
CA SER A 121 4.31 7.57 6.25
C SER A 121 2.90 8.15 6.36
N ALA A 122 2.74 9.45 6.16
CA ALA A 122 1.46 10.14 6.37
C ALA A 122 0.96 10.87 5.12
N VAL A 123 1.79 11.74 4.51
CA VAL A 123 1.36 12.54 3.36
C VAL A 123 1.07 11.66 2.15
N SER A 124 1.81 10.57 1.96
CA SER A 124 1.56 9.59 0.90
C SER A 124 0.14 9.01 0.93
N PHE A 125 -0.40 8.79 2.13
CA PHE A 125 -1.80 8.33 2.27
C PHE A 125 -2.79 9.35 1.71
N HIS A 126 -2.58 10.64 1.99
CA HIS A 126 -3.42 11.70 1.42
C HIS A 126 -3.23 11.82 -0.10
N LYS A 127 -1.97 11.74 -0.59
CA LYS A 127 -1.69 11.75 -2.03
C LYS A 127 -2.45 10.63 -2.75
N LEU A 128 -2.43 9.43 -2.19
CA LEU A 128 -3.17 8.28 -2.70
C LEU A 128 -4.69 8.55 -2.74
N LEU A 129 -5.28 9.02 -1.63
CA LEU A 129 -6.71 9.35 -1.56
C LEU A 129 -7.11 10.40 -2.59
N GLN A 130 -6.32 11.48 -2.69
CA GLN A 130 -6.60 12.56 -3.64
C GLN A 130 -6.52 12.07 -5.09
N THR A 131 -5.50 11.27 -5.43
CA THR A 131 -5.33 10.74 -6.78
C THR A 131 -6.47 9.78 -7.12
N ALA A 132 -6.81 8.86 -6.22
CA ALA A 132 -7.90 7.91 -6.42
C ALA A 132 -9.27 8.62 -6.57
N TYR A 133 -9.51 9.68 -5.79
CA TYR A 133 -10.72 10.50 -5.90
C TYR A 133 -10.81 11.23 -7.24
N LYS A 134 -9.73 11.90 -7.67
CA LYS A 134 -9.69 12.62 -8.94
C LYS A 134 -9.89 11.72 -10.16
N MET A 135 -9.45 10.48 -10.06
CA MET A 135 -9.59 9.46 -11.12
C MET A 135 -10.91 8.69 -11.05
N ASP A 136 -11.76 8.96 -10.07
CA ASP A 136 -12.97 8.17 -9.79
C ASP A 136 -12.67 6.66 -9.72
N ALA A 137 -11.54 6.30 -9.10
CA ALA A 137 -10.97 4.96 -9.14
C ALA A 137 -11.61 3.99 -8.13
N ILE A 138 -12.32 4.50 -7.12
CA ILE A 138 -12.88 3.71 -6.02
C ILE A 138 -14.38 3.54 -6.21
N ASN A 139 -14.86 2.31 -6.00
CA ASN A 139 -16.30 2.01 -6.02
C ASN A 139 -17.05 2.76 -4.92
N GLY A 140 -18.36 3.01 -5.13
CA GLY A 140 -19.26 3.39 -4.04
C GLY A 140 -19.16 2.36 -2.90
N TRP A 141 -19.02 2.83 -1.65
CA TRP A 141 -18.76 1.99 -0.47
C TRP A 141 -17.36 1.32 -0.47
N GLY A 142 -16.43 1.78 -1.28
CA GLY A 142 -15.04 1.35 -1.20
C GLY A 142 -14.39 1.76 0.11
N SER A 143 -13.41 0.98 0.57
CA SER A 143 -12.69 1.21 1.82
C SER A 143 -11.23 1.55 1.56
N VAL A 144 -10.70 2.58 2.21
CA VAL A 144 -9.25 2.87 2.21
C VAL A 144 -8.74 2.87 3.64
N LEU A 145 -7.78 2.00 3.93
CA LEU A 145 -7.23 1.78 5.26
C LEU A 145 -5.77 2.20 5.31
N GLY A 146 -5.42 2.98 6.32
CA GLY A 146 -4.05 3.29 6.69
C GLY A 146 -3.71 2.61 8.01
N LEU A 147 -2.52 2.04 8.13
CA LEU A 147 -2.03 1.49 9.39
C LEU A 147 -1.45 2.59 10.26
N THR A 148 -1.76 2.55 11.53
CA THR A 148 -1.22 3.48 12.54
C THR A 148 -0.92 2.74 13.84
N TYR A 149 -0.35 3.45 14.82
CA TYR A 149 -0.02 2.89 16.12
C TYR A 149 -1.04 3.32 17.18
N MET A 150 -1.25 2.46 18.18
CA MET A 150 -2.08 2.82 19.35
C MET A 150 -1.58 4.07 20.07
N ALA A 151 -0.29 4.36 20.02
CA ALA A 151 0.30 5.60 20.55
C ALA A 151 -0.25 6.90 19.91
N ALA A 152 -1.01 6.80 18.82
CA ALA A 152 -1.75 7.95 18.27
C ALA A 152 -2.99 8.31 19.11
N GLN A 153 -3.43 7.45 20.04
CA GLN A 153 -4.62 7.63 20.88
C GLN A 153 -4.31 7.82 22.35
N ARG A 154 -3.07 7.55 22.79
CA ARG A 154 -2.67 7.58 24.20
C ARG A 154 -1.28 8.17 24.37
#